data_7057e3dcbdb32fac1c7c75a6b9574f13
#
_entry.id   7057e3dcbdb32fac1c7c75a6b9574f13
#
_cell.length_a   1.000
_cell.length_b   1.000
_cell.length_c   1.000
_cell.angle_alpha   90.00
_cell.angle_beta   90.00
_cell.angle_gamma   90.00
#
_symmetry.space_group_name_H-M   'P 1'
#
loop_
_entity.id
_entity.type
_entity.pdbx_description
1 polymer ?
#
loop_
_entity_poly.entity_id
_entity_poly.type
_entity_poly.pdbx_seq_one_letter_code
_entity_poly.pdbx_strand_id
1 'polypeptide(L)'
;MEGRVTPELIEDLAEGQVFVFGSNQGGKHGKGAAKTALTWGAKWGQAAGLQGRTYGIPTKDKSIRRVLRIDEIAPFVDDFIEFAKVNPKLTFLVTLIGCGLSNYKPKNIAPLFKGVILLDNVHLPKQFWHKILA
;
A
#
# COMPACT_ATOMS: atom_id res chain seq x y z
N MET A 1 8.72 7.71 13.57
CA MET A 1 9.39 8.08 12.31
C MET A 1 8.97 9.47 11.86
N GLU A 2 9.65 10.44 12.40
CA GLU A 2 9.37 11.82 12.10
C GLU A 2 9.60 12.11 10.61
N GLY A 3 8.68 12.85 9.99
CA GLY A 3 8.77 13.18 8.56
C GLY A 3 8.39 12.06 7.59
N ARG A 4 8.09 10.86 8.10
CA ARG A 4 7.75 9.71 7.25
C ARG A 4 6.40 9.11 7.63
N VAL A 5 5.44 9.96 7.92
CA VAL A 5 4.07 9.55 8.24
C VAL A 5 3.16 9.90 7.06
N THR A 6 2.46 8.90 6.52
CA THR A 6 1.48 9.12 5.47
C THR A 6 0.32 9.95 6.02
N PRO A 7 -0.09 11.05 5.34
CA PRO A 7 -1.26 11.82 5.76
C PRO A 7 -2.51 10.96 5.80
N GLU A 8 -3.41 11.24 6.74
CA GLU A 8 -4.68 10.51 6.82
C GLU A 8 -5.54 10.69 5.58
N LEU A 9 -5.50 11.87 4.98
CA LEU A 9 -6.22 12.18 3.75
C LEU A 9 -5.22 12.67 2.70
N ILE A 10 -5.17 11.96 1.57
CA ILE A 10 -4.34 12.32 0.44
C ILE A 10 -5.25 12.83 -0.67
N GLU A 11 -5.24 14.14 -0.90
CA GLU A 11 -6.05 14.77 -1.94
C GLU A 11 -5.26 14.95 -3.24
N ASP A 12 -3.96 15.20 -3.12
CA ASP A 12 -3.04 15.41 -4.23
C ASP A 12 -1.74 14.68 -3.99
N LEU A 13 -0.99 14.45 -5.06
CA LEU A 13 0.35 13.90 -5.01
C LEU A 13 1.34 14.96 -5.50
N ALA A 14 2.40 15.19 -4.73
CA ALA A 14 3.54 15.98 -5.20
C ALA A 14 4.32 15.18 -6.24
N GLU A 15 5.19 15.86 -7.00
CA GLU A 15 6.04 15.18 -7.97
C GLU A 15 6.87 14.10 -7.28
N GLY A 16 6.91 12.92 -7.90
CA GLY A 16 7.66 11.78 -7.38
C GLY A 16 6.96 10.99 -6.28
N GLN A 17 5.80 11.44 -5.81
CA GLN A 17 5.03 10.68 -4.82
C GLN A 17 4.18 9.60 -5.50
N VAL A 18 4.12 8.44 -4.85
CA VAL A 18 3.36 7.27 -5.32
C VAL A 18 2.36 6.87 -4.24
N PHE A 19 1.11 6.75 -4.63
CA PHE A 19 0.00 6.34 -3.77
C PHE A 19 -0.03 4.80 -3.69
N VAL A 20 0.28 4.23 -2.52
CA VAL A 20 0.31 2.78 -2.33
C VAL A 20 -1.00 2.33 -1.70
N PHE A 21 -1.73 1.48 -2.38
CA PHE A 21 -3.10 1.14 -2.02
C PHE A 21 -3.34 -0.36 -1.97
N GLY A 22 -4.33 -0.77 -1.15
CA GLY A 22 -4.81 -2.14 -1.12
C GLY A 22 -5.69 -2.42 -2.32
N SER A 23 -5.36 -3.44 -3.08
CA SER A 23 -6.09 -3.85 -4.26
C SER A 23 -6.66 -5.26 -4.10
N ASN A 24 -7.05 -5.89 -5.21
CA ASN A 24 -7.46 -7.27 -5.26
C ASN A 24 -6.79 -7.96 -6.45
N GLN A 25 -6.73 -9.27 -6.42
CA GLN A 25 -6.04 -10.05 -7.46
C GLN A 25 -6.67 -9.94 -8.83
N GLY A 26 -7.90 -9.45 -8.93
CA GLY A 26 -8.58 -9.18 -10.20
C GLY A 26 -8.32 -7.80 -10.77
N GLY A 27 -7.67 -6.92 -10.01
CA GLY A 27 -7.43 -5.54 -10.43
C GLY A 27 -8.72 -4.73 -10.58
N LYS A 28 -9.74 -5.06 -9.81
CA LYS A 28 -11.05 -4.38 -9.88
C LYS A 28 -11.03 -3.19 -8.91
N HIS A 29 -10.81 -2.00 -9.44
CA HIS A 29 -10.62 -0.77 -8.64
C HIS A 29 -11.94 0.00 -8.46
N GLY A 30 -12.95 -0.66 -7.90
CA GLY A 30 -14.30 -0.12 -7.82
C GLY A 30 -14.65 0.60 -6.52
N LYS A 31 -13.89 0.42 -5.45
CA LYS A 31 -14.21 0.95 -4.12
C LYS A 31 -12.97 1.35 -3.34
N GLY A 32 -13.16 2.23 -2.35
CA GLY A 32 -12.13 2.59 -1.37
C GLY A 32 -10.88 3.19 -2.00
N ALA A 33 -9.72 2.87 -1.42
CA ALA A 33 -8.44 3.40 -1.89
C ALA A 33 -8.14 3.01 -3.34
N ALA A 34 -8.57 1.83 -3.79
CA ALA A 34 -8.39 1.40 -5.17
C ALA A 34 -9.13 2.32 -6.14
N LYS A 35 -10.35 2.74 -5.79
CA LYS A 35 -11.10 3.70 -6.61
C LYS A 35 -10.41 5.06 -6.64
N THR A 36 -9.93 5.51 -5.49
CA THR A 36 -9.17 6.76 -5.39
C THR A 36 -7.92 6.70 -6.27
N ALA A 37 -7.24 5.56 -6.29
CA ALA A 37 -6.02 5.35 -7.08
C ALA A 37 -6.23 5.56 -8.58
N LEU A 38 -7.45 5.34 -9.09
CA LEU A 38 -7.76 5.60 -10.50
C LEU A 38 -7.48 7.05 -10.89
N THR A 39 -7.64 7.99 -9.95
CA THR A 39 -7.34 9.41 -10.16
C THR A 39 -5.88 9.63 -10.57
N TRP A 40 -4.98 8.79 -10.07
CA TRP A 40 -3.53 8.93 -10.30
C TRP A 40 -2.94 7.83 -11.17
N GLY A 41 -3.79 7.16 -11.94
CA GLY A 41 -3.32 6.27 -12.99
C GLY A 41 -3.35 4.79 -12.68
N ALA A 42 -4.03 4.36 -11.61
CA ALA A 42 -4.26 2.94 -11.40
C ALA A 42 -5.03 2.37 -12.59
N LYS A 43 -4.66 1.16 -13.01
CA LYS A 43 -5.22 0.54 -14.19
C LYS A 43 -6.18 -0.56 -13.83
N TRP A 44 -7.39 -0.47 -14.33
CA TRP A 44 -8.35 -1.54 -14.20
C TRP A 44 -7.79 -2.82 -14.81
N GLY A 45 -7.82 -3.90 -14.04
CA GLY A 45 -7.26 -5.19 -14.44
C GLY A 45 -5.85 -5.45 -13.95
N GLN A 46 -5.14 -4.43 -13.45
CA GLN A 46 -3.82 -4.60 -12.86
C GLN A 46 -3.92 -4.65 -11.33
N ALA A 47 -3.61 -5.80 -10.74
CA ALA A 47 -3.74 -6.02 -9.32
C ALA A 47 -2.56 -5.47 -8.52
N ALA A 48 -1.35 -5.74 -8.97
CA ALA A 48 -0.13 -5.49 -8.21
C ALA A 48 0.84 -4.60 -8.98
N GLY A 49 1.72 -3.94 -8.24
CA GLY A 49 2.83 -3.20 -8.82
C GLY A 49 2.51 -1.78 -9.20
N LEU A 50 3.50 -1.12 -9.82
CA LEU A 50 3.41 0.27 -10.23
C LEU A 50 2.44 0.42 -11.42
N GLN A 51 1.53 1.36 -11.27
CA GLN A 51 0.53 1.68 -12.29
C GLN A 51 0.24 3.18 -12.21
N GLY A 52 0.77 3.94 -13.18
CA GLY A 52 0.75 5.40 -13.11
C GLY A 52 1.53 5.88 -11.90
N ARG A 53 0.92 6.74 -11.11
CA ARG A 53 1.50 7.26 -9.86
C ARG A 53 0.97 6.51 -8.64
N THR A 54 0.65 5.22 -8.82
CA THR A 54 0.12 4.37 -7.76
C THR A 54 0.84 3.03 -7.75
N TYR A 55 0.74 2.32 -6.64
CA TYR A 55 1.28 0.98 -6.49
C TYR A 55 0.27 0.10 -5.77
N GLY A 56 -0.15 -0.99 -6.40
CA GLY A 56 -1.17 -1.89 -5.86
C GLY A 56 -0.57 -3.04 -5.05
N ILE A 57 -1.15 -3.30 -3.87
CA ILE A 57 -0.84 -4.46 -3.03
C ILE A 57 -2.13 -5.23 -2.81
N PRO A 58 -2.30 -6.40 -3.43
CA PRO A 58 -3.53 -7.17 -3.28
C PRO A 58 -3.79 -7.62 -1.85
N THR A 59 -5.03 -7.43 -1.38
CA THR A 59 -5.49 -7.87 -0.07
C THR A 59 -6.75 -8.73 -0.17
N LYS A 60 -7.34 -8.85 -1.36
CA LYS A 60 -8.48 -9.72 -1.64
C LYS A 60 -8.21 -10.56 -2.87
N ASP A 61 -8.92 -11.68 -2.96
CA ASP A 61 -8.79 -12.58 -4.11
C ASP A 61 -9.38 -11.95 -5.39
N LYS A 62 -9.27 -12.69 -6.49
CA LYS A 62 -9.73 -12.24 -7.81
C LYS A 62 -11.23 -11.95 -7.83
N SER A 63 -12.02 -12.66 -7.03
CA SER A 63 -13.47 -12.47 -6.96
C SER A 63 -13.90 -11.33 -6.06
N ILE A 64 -13.00 -10.76 -5.27
CA ILE A 64 -13.22 -9.73 -4.24
C ILE A 64 -14.03 -10.26 -3.04
N ARG A 65 -14.35 -11.54 -3.02
CA ARG A 65 -15.18 -12.15 -1.97
C ARG A 65 -14.36 -12.66 -0.78
N ARG A 66 -13.14 -13.10 -1.02
CA ARG A 66 -12.29 -13.65 0.02
C ARG A 66 -11.15 -12.68 0.31
N VAL A 67 -10.96 -12.36 1.58
CA VAL A 67 -9.79 -11.61 2.05
C VAL A 67 -8.60 -12.56 2.01
N LEU A 68 -7.47 -12.09 1.47
CA LEU A 68 -6.24 -12.87 1.46
C LEU A 68 -5.72 -13.04 2.89
N ARG A 69 -5.16 -14.21 3.19
CA ARG A 69 -4.46 -14.42 4.45
C ARG A 69 -3.20 -13.55 4.50
N ILE A 70 -2.71 -13.33 5.70
CA ILE A 70 -1.47 -12.56 5.89
C ILE A 70 -0.31 -13.18 5.10
N ASP A 71 -0.20 -14.52 5.10
CA ASP A 71 0.87 -15.20 4.36
C ASP A 71 0.71 -15.10 2.83
N GLU A 72 -0.50 -14.81 2.35
CA GLU A 72 -0.75 -14.55 0.93
C GLU A 72 -0.43 -13.09 0.56
N ILE A 73 -0.60 -12.17 1.50
CA ILE A 73 -0.30 -10.74 1.28
C ILE A 73 1.22 -10.48 1.37
N ALA A 74 1.91 -11.20 2.25
CA ALA A 74 3.33 -10.97 2.53
C ALA A 74 4.22 -10.92 1.28
N PRO A 75 4.10 -11.83 0.30
CA PRO A 75 4.93 -11.75 -0.92
C PRO A 75 4.73 -10.45 -1.70
N PHE A 76 3.50 -9.93 -1.74
CA PHE A 76 3.23 -8.66 -2.44
C PHE A 76 3.84 -7.48 -1.72
N VAL A 77 3.89 -7.50 -0.38
CA VAL A 77 4.56 -6.48 0.41
C VAL A 77 6.08 -6.58 0.22
N ASP A 78 6.63 -7.80 0.19
CA ASP A 78 8.06 -8.00 -0.05
C ASP A 78 8.48 -7.47 -1.43
N ASP A 79 7.66 -7.70 -2.45
CA ASP A 79 7.90 -7.15 -3.79
C ASP A 79 7.88 -5.62 -3.78
N PHE A 80 6.95 -5.03 -3.02
CA PHE A 80 6.89 -3.58 -2.85
C PHE A 80 8.17 -3.05 -2.20
N ILE A 81 8.63 -3.69 -1.14
CA ILE A 81 9.84 -3.27 -0.42
C ILE A 81 11.05 -3.30 -1.36
N GLU A 82 11.20 -4.35 -2.16
CA GLU A 82 12.27 -4.44 -3.14
C GLU A 82 12.17 -3.36 -4.21
N PHE A 83 10.94 -3.08 -4.67
CA PHE A 83 10.70 -2.00 -5.63
C PHE A 83 11.11 -0.65 -5.06
N ALA A 84 10.75 -0.38 -3.81
CA ALA A 84 11.10 0.89 -3.14
C ALA A 84 12.63 1.05 -2.99
N LYS A 85 13.34 -0.03 -2.68
CA LYS A 85 14.80 -0.01 -2.56
C LYS A 85 15.50 0.42 -3.85
N VAL A 86 15.00 -0.02 -4.99
CA VAL A 86 15.64 0.26 -6.28
C VAL A 86 15.09 1.52 -6.95
N ASN A 87 14.15 2.21 -6.29
CA ASN A 87 13.57 3.46 -6.79
C ASN A 87 13.66 4.55 -5.71
N PRO A 88 14.88 4.92 -5.28
CA PRO A 88 15.07 5.86 -4.17
C PRO A 88 14.60 7.28 -4.46
N LYS A 89 14.40 7.64 -5.73
CA LYS A 89 13.92 8.96 -6.12
C LYS A 89 12.40 9.10 -6.00
N LEU A 90 11.69 7.99 -5.87
CA LEU A 90 10.25 8.01 -5.63
C LEU A 90 9.97 8.00 -4.13
N THR A 91 8.91 8.68 -3.71
CA THR A 91 8.43 8.67 -2.33
C THR A 91 7.12 7.90 -2.29
N PHE A 92 7.07 6.84 -1.51
CA PHE A 92 5.89 5.97 -1.44
C PHE A 92 5.05 6.33 -0.22
N LEU A 93 3.80 6.72 -0.47
CA LEU A 93 2.83 7.03 0.58
C LEU A 93 1.94 5.80 0.79
N VAL A 94 2.32 4.97 1.75
CA VAL A 94 1.56 3.75 2.06
C VAL A 94 0.32 4.11 2.86
N THR A 95 -0.84 3.68 2.37
CA THR A 95 -2.13 3.87 3.06
C THR A 95 -2.37 2.74 4.07
N LEU A 96 -3.51 2.77 4.78
CA LEU A 96 -3.90 1.72 5.74
C LEU A 96 -4.33 0.45 5.00
N ILE A 97 -3.40 -0.15 4.29
CA ILE A 97 -3.62 -1.33 3.47
C ILE A 97 -4.19 -2.47 4.30
N GLY A 98 -5.26 -3.09 3.81
CA GLY A 98 -5.92 -4.21 4.46
C GLY A 98 -6.79 -3.83 5.66
N CYS A 99 -6.78 -2.56 6.09
CA CYS A 99 -7.50 -2.13 7.29
C CYS A 99 -8.87 -1.52 6.99
N GLY A 100 -9.25 -1.40 5.73
CA GLY A 100 -10.56 -0.93 5.31
C GLY A 100 -11.46 -2.09 4.95
N LEU A 101 -11.72 -2.26 3.65
CA LEU A 101 -12.64 -3.28 3.13
C LEU A 101 -12.20 -4.72 3.44
N SER A 102 -10.91 -4.96 3.71
CA SER A 102 -10.41 -6.29 4.07
C SER A 102 -10.46 -6.57 5.57
N ASN A 103 -10.84 -5.59 6.38
CA ASN A 103 -11.12 -5.72 7.82
C ASN A 103 -9.95 -6.17 8.71
N TYR A 104 -8.71 -6.13 8.23
CA TYR A 104 -7.58 -6.33 9.13
C TYR A 104 -7.38 -5.12 10.03
N LYS A 105 -6.65 -5.32 11.12
CA LYS A 105 -6.23 -4.24 12.00
C LYS A 105 -4.76 -3.90 11.75
N PRO A 106 -4.31 -2.70 12.10
CA PRO A 106 -2.90 -2.34 11.95
C PRO A 106 -1.92 -3.37 12.53
N LYS A 107 -2.27 -3.99 13.67
CA LYS A 107 -1.43 -5.03 14.28
C LYS A 107 -1.22 -6.26 13.38
N ASN A 108 -2.14 -6.50 12.43
CA ASN A 108 -2.05 -7.64 11.52
C ASN A 108 -1.17 -7.33 10.31
N ILE A 109 -1.24 -6.11 9.80
CA ILE A 109 -0.61 -5.71 8.53
C ILE A 109 0.75 -5.05 8.75
N ALA A 110 0.86 -4.16 9.75
CA ALA A 110 2.08 -3.40 9.99
C ALA A 110 3.36 -4.25 10.05
N PRO A 111 3.37 -5.41 10.71
CA PRO A 111 4.58 -6.23 10.76
C PRO A 111 5.15 -6.62 9.40
N LEU A 112 4.30 -6.71 8.36
CA LEU A 112 4.75 -7.04 7.01
C LEU A 112 5.66 -5.94 6.44
N PHE A 113 5.56 -4.72 6.96
CA PHE A 113 6.30 -3.56 6.48
C PHE A 113 7.57 -3.26 7.27
N LYS A 114 8.00 -4.14 8.18
CA LYS A 114 9.23 -3.91 8.98
C LYS A 114 10.45 -3.61 8.12
N GLY A 115 10.53 -4.19 6.94
CA GLY A 115 11.66 -4.00 6.05
C GLY A 115 11.83 -2.58 5.51
N VAL A 116 10.83 -1.69 5.71
CA VAL A 116 10.94 -0.30 5.26
C VAL A 116 11.52 0.66 6.29
N ILE A 117 11.84 0.19 7.50
CA ILE A 117 12.34 1.06 8.56
C ILE A 117 13.54 1.89 8.10
N LEU A 118 14.47 1.28 7.37
CA LEU A 118 15.68 1.94 6.87
C LEU A 118 15.53 2.55 5.46
N LEU A 119 14.31 2.57 4.92
CA LEU A 119 14.05 3.16 3.61
C LEU A 119 13.41 4.53 3.76
N ASP A 120 14.22 5.57 3.63
CA ASP A 120 13.77 6.97 3.82
C ASP A 120 12.65 7.39 2.87
N ASN A 121 12.51 6.70 1.75
CA ASN A 121 11.53 7.01 0.73
C ASN A 121 10.18 6.31 0.92
N VAL A 122 9.99 5.56 2.00
CA VAL A 122 8.71 4.91 2.31
C VAL A 122 8.10 5.54 3.54
N HIS A 123 6.89 6.10 3.39
CA HIS A 123 6.09 6.64 4.47
C HIS A 123 4.98 5.65 4.80
N LEU A 124 4.71 5.46 6.07
CA LEU A 124 3.63 4.59 6.57
C LEU A 124 2.64 5.39 7.38
N PRO A 125 1.39 4.92 7.49
CA PRO A 125 0.44 5.50 8.44
C PRO A 125 1.00 5.46 9.87
N LYS A 126 0.66 6.45 10.67
CA LYS A 126 1.13 6.48 12.07
C LYS A 126 0.74 5.21 12.83
N GLN A 127 -0.42 4.62 12.53
CA GLN A 127 -0.88 3.39 13.17
C GLN A 127 0.05 2.21 12.87
N PHE A 128 0.66 2.18 11.66
CA PHE A 128 1.62 1.15 11.31
C PHE A 128 2.95 1.39 12.04
N TRP A 129 3.42 2.64 12.09
CA TRP A 129 4.64 2.97 12.83
C TRP A 129 4.53 2.61 14.30
N HIS A 130 3.39 2.88 14.94
CA HIS A 130 3.16 2.51 16.34
C HIS A 130 3.37 1.02 16.57
N LYS A 131 2.91 0.18 15.65
CA LYS A 131 3.02 -1.28 15.78
C LYS A 131 4.43 -1.79 15.47
N ILE A 132 5.11 -1.16 14.52
CA ILE A 132 6.46 -1.58 14.13
C ILE A 132 7.50 -1.16 15.18
N LEU A 133 7.35 0.04 15.74
CA LEU A 133 8.32 0.64 16.65
C LEU A 133 8.04 0.32 18.14
N ALA A 134 6.95 -0.34 18.43
CA ALA A 134 6.58 -0.68 19.80
C ALA A 134 7.52 -1.71 20.42
#